data_760d700097e3b58d8a7055a6308f7c23
#
_entry.id   760d700097e3b58d8a7055a6308f7c23
#
_cell.length_a   1.000
_cell.length_b   1.000
_cell.length_c   1.000
_cell.angle_alpha   90.00
_cell.angle_beta   90.00
_cell.angle_gamma   90.00
#
_symmetry.space_group_name_H-M   'P 1'
#
loop_
_entity.id
_entity.type
_entity.pdbx_description
1 polymer ?
#
loop_
_entity_poly.entity_id
_entity_poly.type
_entity_poly.pdbx_seq_one_letter_code
_entity_poly.pdbx_strand_id
1 'polypeptide(L)'
;MNLLFRSVLFALAAAFSLPAAANSCYVTAETSGAVPPPVVTEKCFEYQGLDDNAIDWVCQDNEAIKNSRREIRDSCPAGHFGVCTAALTPETLANERATGSQATDTPLPTTVPETAQIVTYNYKTTDRAQAKIDCESAGGEWSQ
;
A
#
# COMPACT_ATOMS: atom_id res chain seq x y z
N MET A 1 -66.15 -1.63 -17.78
CA MET A 1 -64.93 -2.09 -18.48
C MET A 1 -63.90 -0.99 -18.29
N ASN A 2 -63.18 -1.00 -17.15
CA ASN A 2 -62.20 0.02 -16.77
C ASN A 2 -60.85 -0.66 -16.57
N LEU A 3 -59.98 -0.52 -17.56
CA LEU A 3 -58.57 -0.94 -17.48
C LEU A 3 -57.80 0.10 -16.69
N LEU A 4 -57.45 -0.26 -15.46
CA LEU A 4 -56.51 0.51 -14.64
C LEU A 4 -55.08 0.09 -15.03
N PHE A 5 -54.42 0.93 -15.83
CA PHE A 5 -52.98 0.87 -16.07
C PHE A 5 -52.24 1.23 -14.78
N ARG A 6 -51.67 0.25 -14.09
CA ARG A 6 -50.73 0.44 -13.02
C ARG A 6 -49.31 0.57 -13.63
N SER A 7 -48.87 1.81 -13.82
CA SER A 7 -47.48 2.12 -14.15
C SER A 7 -46.61 1.89 -12.91
N VAL A 8 -45.86 0.80 -12.94
CA VAL A 8 -44.80 0.57 -11.94
C VAL A 8 -43.55 1.33 -12.39
N LEU A 9 -43.27 2.45 -11.77
CA LEU A 9 -41.99 3.14 -11.91
C LEU A 9 -40.93 2.35 -11.16
N PHE A 10 -40.07 1.63 -11.88
CA PHE A 10 -38.82 1.10 -11.38
C PHE A 10 -37.81 2.24 -11.29
N ALA A 11 -37.61 2.78 -10.08
CA ALA A 11 -36.51 3.69 -9.82
C ALA A 11 -35.21 2.87 -9.77
N LEU A 12 -34.40 2.92 -10.84
CA LEU A 12 -33.05 2.40 -10.85
C LEU A 12 -32.21 3.32 -9.95
N ALA A 13 -31.98 2.92 -8.72
CA ALA A 13 -30.97 3.53 -7.87
C ALA A 13 -29.59 3.09 -8.39
N ALA A 14 -28.99 3.92 -9.25
CA ALA A 14 -27.58 3.77 -9.61
C ALA A 14 -26.74 4.06 -8.37
N ALA A 15 -26.25 3.02 -7.72
CA ALA A 15 -25.24 3.14 -6.69
C ALA A 15 -23.96 3.64 -7.35
N PHE A 16 -23.68 4.93 -7.25
CA PHE A 16 -22.37 5.49 -7.58
C PHE A 16 -21.39 4.99 -6.51
N SER A 17 -20.72 3.90 -6.81
CA SER A 17 -19.50 3.53 -6.09
C SER A 17 -18.45 4.56 -6.43
N LEU A 18 -18.25 5.54 -5.55
CA LEU A 18 -17.09 6.41 -5.64
C LEU A 18 -15.87 5.49 -5.54
N PRO A 19 -14.91 5.55 -6.48
CA PRO A 19 -13.65 4.88 -6.28
C PRO A 19 -13.05 5.45 -5.00
N ALA A 20 -12.85 4.60 -3.99
CA ALA A 20 -11.97 4.96 -2.89
C ALA A 20 -10.62 5.25 -3.54
N ALA A 21 -10.12 6.46 -3.41
CA ALA A 21 -8.77 6.79 -3.81
C ALA A 21 -7.84 5.90 -2.98
N ALA A 22 -7.40 4.79 -3.56
CA ALA A 22 -6.43 3.92 -2.94
C ALA A 22 -5.09 4.61 -3.08
N ASN A 23 -4.63 5.19 -1.99
CA ASN A 23 -3.33 5.82 -1.93
C ASN A 23 -2.27 4.73 -1.88
N SER A 24 -1.51 4.56 -2.95
CA SER A 24 -0.47 3.55 -3.05
C SER A 24 0.90 4.14 -3.28
N CYS A 25 1.90 3.50 -2.68
CA CYS A 25 3.31 3.84 -2.83
C CYS A 25 4.06 2.69 -3.48
N TYR A 26 4.53 2.88 -4.71
CA TYR A 26 5.35 1.90 -5.40
C TYR A 26 6.82 2.16 -5.10
N VAL A 27 7.50 1.14 -4.59
CA VAL A 27 8.89 1.23 -4.13
C VAL A 27 9.77 0.26 -4.91
N THR A 28 10.79 0.80 -5.54
CA THR A 28 11.90 0.01 -6.11
C THR A 28 13.16 0.32 -5.32
N ALA A 29 13.86 -0.70 -4.90
CA ALA A 29 15.15 -0.54 -4.23
C ALA A 29 16.16 -1.53 -4.80
N GLU A 30 17.38 -1.05 -5.00
CA GLU A 30 18.50 -1.86 -5.47
C GLU A 30 19.59 -1.86 -4.41
N THR A 31 19.98 -3.05 -3.96
CA THR A 31 21.07 -3.15 -3.00
C THR A 31 22.40 -2.82 -3.68
N SER A 32 23.04 -1.76 -3.23
CA SER A 32 24.41 -1.39 -3.62
C SER A 32 25.42 -2.22 -2.82
N GLY A 33 25.51 -3.51 -3.09
CA GLY A 33 26.56 -4.36 -2.50
C GLY A 33 27.73 -4.51 -3.44
N ALA A 34 28.96 -4.56 -2.89
CA ALA A 34 30.17 -4.89 -3.67
C ALA A 34 30.17 -6.36 -4.15
N VAL A 35 29.13 -7.12 -3.85
CA VAL A 35 28.96 -8.52 -4.26
C VAL A 35 27.86 -8.59 -5.31
N PRO A 36 28.17 -8.93 -6.56
CA PRO A 36 27.16 -9.14 -7.59
C PRO A 36 26.41 -10.46 -7.39
N PRO A 37 25.13 -10.57 -7.86
CA PRO A 37 24.38 -9.54 -8.59
C PRO A 37 23.63 -8.59 -7.65
N PRO A 38 23.38 -7.35 -8.09
CA PRO A 38 22.55 -6.43 -7.33
C PRO A 38 21.14 -7.02 -7.16
N VAL A 39 20.62 -6.95 -5.94
CA VAL A 39 19.27 -7.41 -5.64
C VAL A 39 18.32 -6.25 -5.84
N VAL A 40 17.40 -6.42 -6.77
CA VAL A 40 16.31 -5.48 -6.97
C VAL A 40 15.09 -5.99 -6.22
N THR A 41 14.58 -5.18 -5.31
CA THR A 41 13.28 -5.42 -4.67
C THR A 41 12.25 -4.47 -5.24
N GLU A 42 11.06 -4.99 -5.53
CA GLU A 42 9.92 -4.19 -5.97
C GLU A 42 8.72 -4.54 -5.10
N LYS A 43 8.15 -3.52 -4.47
CA LYS A 43 6.96 -3.63 -3.64
C LYS A 43 6.02 -2.47 -3.92
N CYS A 44 4.74 -2.68 -3.70
CA CYS A 44 3.76 -1.61 -3.67
C CYS A 44 2.97 -1.70 -2.39
N PHE A 45 2.75 -0.57 -1.73
CA PHE A 45 2.02 -0.48 -0.48
C PHE A 45 0.72 0.28 -0.72
N GLU A 46 -0.40 -0.30 -0.33
CA GLU A 46 -1.68 0.40 -0.24
C GLU A 46 -2.00 0.67 1.24
N TYR A 47 -2.29 1.92 1.56
CA TYR A 47 -2.62 2.36 2.91
C TYR A 47 -4.12 2.57 3.01
N GLN A 48 -4.82 1.63 3.61
CA GLN A 48 -6.27 1.66 3.76
C GLN A 48 -6.66 2.35 5.07
N GLY A 49 -7.58 3.31 4.99
CA GLY A 49 -8.08 4.04 6.16
C GLY A 49 -7.23 5.24 6.59
N LEU A 50 -6.23 5.63 5.81
CA LEU A 50 -5.47 6.86 6.02
C LEU A 50 -5.97 8.01 5.14
N ASP A 51 -5.70 9.24 5.59
CA ASP A 51 -5.90 10.45 4.82
C ASP A 51 -4.84 10.61 3.70
N ASP A 52 -5.18 11.33 2.64
CA ASP A 52 -4.30 11.58 1.50
C ASP A 52 -2.96 12.22 1.90
N ASN A 53 -2.96 13.07 2.92
CA ASN A 53 -1.74 13.70 3.45
C ASN A 53 -0.72 12.67 4.00
N ALA A 54 -1.18 11.52 4.45
CA ALA A 54 -0.29 10.49 4.98
C ALA A 54 0.49 9.80 3.88
N ILE A 55 -0.08 9.64 2.68
CA ILE A 55 0.63 9.04 1.54
C ILE A 55 1.77 9.95 1.07
N ASP A 56 1.54 11.24 0.99
CA ASP A 56 2.59 12.20 0.65
C ASP A 56 3.74 12.17 1.64
N TRP A 57 3.42 11.98 2.93
CA TRP A 57 4.42 11.88 3.99
C TRP A 57 5.23 10.59 3.94
N VAL A 58 4.60 9.42 3.68
CA VAL A 58 5.27 8.10 3.71
C VAL A 58 5.96 7.75 2.40
N CYS A 59 5.46 8.25 1.27
CA CYS A 59 5.93 7.92 -0.08
C CYS A 59 6.91 8.95 -0.65
N GLN A 60 7.72 9.57 0.20
CA GLN A 60 8.76 10.48 -0.25
C GLN A 60 10.05 9.72 -0.53
N ASP A 61 10.71 10.06 -1.64
CA ASP A 61 12.06 9.60 -1.90
C ASP A 61 12.99 10.07 -0.78
N ASN A 62 13.88 9.19 -0.36
CA ASN A 62 14.89 9.50 0.62
C ASN A 62 16.26 9.49 -0.05
N GLU A 63 16.87 10.67 -0.17
CA GLU A 63 18.19 10.83 -0.78
C GLU A 63 19.31 10.07 -0.05
N ALA A 64 19.09 9.71 1.22
CA ALA A 64 20.05 8.92 1.99
C ALA A 64 20.09 7.45 1.56
N ILE A 65 19.02 6.94 0.92
CA ILE A 65 19.02 5.59 0.33
C ILE A 65 19.37 5.71 -1.14
N LYS A 66 20.61 5.46 -1.43
CA LYS A 66 21.05 5.32 -2.81
C LYS A 66 20.30 4.16 -3.45
N ASN A 67 19.78 4.38 -4.67
CA ASN A 67 19.08 3.37 -5.46
C ASN A 67 17.71 2.93 -4.93
N SER A 68 17.05 3.74 -4.11
CA SER A 68 15.64 3.60 -3.78
C SER A 68 14.84 4.68 -4.48
N ARG A 69 13.72 4.29 -5.09
CA ARG A 69 12.77 5.19 -5.71
C ARG A 69 11.37 4.89 -5.21
N ARG A 70 10.65 5.92 -4.85
CA ARG A 70 9.24 5.85 -4.42
C ARG A 70 8.37 6.66 -5.37
N GLU A 71 7.21 6.13 -5.69
CA GLU A 71 6.27 6.74 -6.62
C GLU A 71 4.84 6.55 -6.12
N ILE A 72 4.13 7.66 -5.96
CA ILE A 72 2.70 7.63 -5.62
C ILE A 72 1.93 7.18 -6.86
N ARG A 73 1.00 6.23 -6.67
CA ARG A 73 0.11 5.71 -7.70
C ARG A 73 -1.31 5.60 -7.19
N ASP A 74 -2.28 5.62 -8.10
CA ASP A 74 -3.69 5.44 -7.74
C ASP A 74 -3.97 4.02 -7.22
N SER A 75 -3.22 3.03 -7.71
CA SER A 75 -3.34 1.63 -7.29
C SER A 75 -2.07 0.85 -7.56
N CYS A 76 -1.87 -0.24 -6.83
CA CYS A 76 -0.79 -1.18 -7.09
C CYS A 76 -1.04 -1.98 -8.37
N PRO A 77 -0.03 -2.14 -9.25
CA PRO A 77 -0.18 -2.84 -10.51
C PRO A 77 -0.40 -4.34 -10.32
N ALA A 78 -0.98 -5.00 -11.32
CA ALA A 78 -1.07 -6.46 -11.37
C ALA A 78 0.31 -7.11 -11.57
N GLY A 79 0.43 -8.43 -11.31
CA GLY A 79 1.64 -9.20 -11.55
C GLY A 79 2.50 -9.45 -10.31
N HIS A 80 2.01 -9.14 -9.13
CA HIS A 80 2.63 -9.53 -7.86
C HIS A 80 2.64 -11.06 -7.68
N PHE A 81 3.60 -11.57 -6.94
CA PHE A 81 3.66 -13.00 -6.60
C PHE A 81 3.07 -13.32 -5.22
N GLY A 82 2.76 -12.30 -4.42
CA GLY A 82 2.16 -12.48 -3.11
C GLY A 82 1.80 -11.14 -2.47
N VAL A 83 0.83 -11.19 -1.59
CA VAL A 83 0.25 -10.04 -0.89
C VAL A 83 0.29 -10.28 0.61
N CYS A 84 0.76 -9.30 1.33
CA CYS A 84 0.73 -9.26 2.80
C CYS A 84 -0.25 -8.20 3.26
N THR A 85 -1.25 -8.59 4.04
CA THR A 85 -2.17 -7.64 4.68
C THR A 85 -1.93 -7.62 6.18
N ALA A 86 -1.67 -6.46 6.74
CA ALA A 86 -1.40 -6.30 8.15
C ALA A 86 -2.10 -5.05 8.72
N ALA A 87 -2.31 -5.03 10.03
CA ALA A 87 -2.77 -3.83 10.72
C ALA A 87 -1.72 -2.72 10.57
N LEU A 88 -2.19 -1.52 10.28
CA LEU A 88 -1.33 -0.35 10.21
C LEU A 88 -1.33 0.36 11.56
N THR A 89 -0.16 0.50 12.15
CA THR A 89 0.03 1.25 13.39
C THR A 89 0.88 2.49 13.14
N PRO A 90 0.88 3.48 14.04
CA PRO A 90 1.79 4.63 13.93
C PRO A 90 3.26 4.22 13.82
N GLU A 91 3.67 3.16 14.52
CA GLU A 91 5.03 2.63 14.49
C GLU A 91 5.35 1.99 13.14
N THR A 92 4.42 1.22 12.57
CA THR A 92 4.58 0.61 11.24
C THR A 92 4.71 1.69 10.17
N LEU A 93 3.85 2.72 10.22
CA LEU A 93 3.91 3.84 9.29
C LEU A 93 5.23 4.61 9.39
N ALA A 94 5.71 4.85 10.61
CA ALA A 94 7.01 5.47 10.84
C ALA A 94 8.17 4.60 10.34
N ASN A 95 8.10 3.28 10.48
CA ASN A 95 9.11 2.34 9.98
C ASN A 95 9.15 2.28 8.46
N GLU A 96 8.02 2.29 7.77
CA GLU A 96 7.99 2.32 6.30
C GLU A 96 8.66 3.58 5.74
N ARG A 97 8.54 4.69 6.44
CA ARG A 97 9.30 5.89 6.13
C ARG A 97 10.77 5.76 6.51
N ALA A 98 11.06 5.18 7.68
CA ALA A 98 12.40 5.06 8.25
C ALA A 98 13.26 3.97 7.62
N THR A 99 12.68 3.00 6.89
CA THR A 99 13.45 2.03 6.09
C THR A 99 14.28 2.71 5.01
N GLY A 100 14.21 3.99 4.99
CA GLY A 100 15.06 4.84 4.26
C GLY A 100 15.96 5.74 5.03
N SER A 101 16.22 5.53 6.29
CA SER A 101 17.12 6.29 7.15
C SER A 101 16.77 7.75 7.42
N GLN A 102 17.15 8.13 8.58
CA GLN A 102 17.08 9.42 9.23
C GLN A 102 15.67 9.86 9.60
N ALA A 103 15.48 9.83 10.92
CA ALA A 103 14.46 10.58 11.60
C ALA A 103 14.34 11.96 10.93
N THR A 104 13.35 12.09 10.07
CA THR A 104 12.93 13.43 9.71
C THR A 104 12.12 13.88 10.91
N ASP A 105 12.48 15.02 11.47
CA ASP A 105 11.76 15.67 12.59
C ASP A 105 10.32 16.07 12.23
N THR A 106 9.80 15.58 11.11
CA THR A 106 8.45 15.84 10.66
C THR A 106 7.51 14.89 11.37
N PRO A 107 6.64 15.38 12.27
CA PRO A 107 5.70 14.54 12.99
C PRO A 107 4.72 13.85 12.03
N LEU A 108 4.12 12.76 12.48
CA LEU A 108 3.08 12.07 11.74
C LEU A 108 1.95 13.08 11.43
N PRO A 109 1.56 13.24 10.17
CA PRO A 109 0.58 14.28 9.78
C PRO A 109 -0.85 13.93 10.17
N THR A 110 -1.10 12.70 10.61
CA THR A 110 -2.44 12.19 10.86
C THR A 110 -2.48 11.20 12.02
N THR A 111 -3.67 11.01 12.57
CA THR A 111 -3.95 9.90 13.49
C THR A 111 -4.20 8.64 12.69
N VAL A 112 -3.57 7.53 13.06
CA VAL A 112 -3.80 6.22 12.45
C VAL A 112 -5.02 5.57 13.13
N PRO A 113 -6.13 5.34 12.40
CA PRO A 113 -7.29 4.65 12.96
C PRO A 113 -6.95 3.19 13.31
N GLU A 114 -7.61 2.64 14.33
CA GLU A 114 -7.42 1.23 14.72
C GLU A 114 -7.82 0.23 13.61
N THR A 115 -8.65 0.66 12.66
CA THR A 115 -9.09 -0.13 11.51
C THR A 115 -8.20 0.02 10.29
N ALA A 116 -7.16 0.86 10.37
CA ALA A 116 -6.26 1.07 9.25
C ALA A 116 -5.43 -0.18 8.96
N GLN A 117 -5.20 -0.44 7.67
CA GLN A 117 -4.44 -1.58 7.18
C GLN A 117 -3.39 -1.15 6.17
N ILE A 118 -2.31 -1.91 6.11
CA ILE A 118 -1.33 -1.85 5.04
C ILE A 118 -1.41 -3.13 4.23
N VAL A 119 -1.55 -2.99 2.92
CA VAL A 119 -1.53 -4.11 1.97
C VAL A 119 -0.26 -3.99 1.14
N THR A 120 0.62 -4.95 1.27
CA THR A 120 1.92 -4.99 0.59
C THR A 120 1.90 -6.00 -0.54
N TYR A 121 2.00 -5.51 -1.76
CA TYR A 121 2.13 -6.33 -2.98
C TYR A 121 3.61 -6.55 -3.29
N ASN A 122 4.03 -7.80 -3.46
CA ASN A 122 5.41 -8.18 -3.71
C ASN A 122 5.61 -8.60 -5.15
N TYR A 123 6.49 -7.90 -5.91
CA TYR A 123 6.78 -8.17 -7.33
C TYR A 123 8.13 -8.82 -7.52
N LYS A 124 9.16 -8.30 -6.86
CA LYS A 124 10.53 -8.83 -6.90
C LYS A 124 11.14 -8.89 -5.51
N THR A 125 11.82 -10.00 -5.25
CA THR A 125 12.65 -10.20 -4.06
C THR A 125 13.67 -11.30 -4.35
N THR A 126 14.72 -11.37 -3.58
CA THR A 126 15.70 -12.46 -3.65
C THR A 126 15.11 -13.79 -3.20
N ASP A 127 14.28 -13.76 -2.17
CA ASP A 127 13.68 -14.95 -1.58
C ASP A 127 12.18 -14.74 -1.35
N ARG A 128 11.38 -15.43 -2.18
CA ARG A 128 9.91 -15.36 -2.10
C ARG A 128 9.35 -16.04 -0.86
N ALA A 129 10.00 -17.12 -0.41
CA ALA A 129 9.60 -17.83 0.80
C ALA A 129 9.83 -16.96 2.04
N GLN A 130 10.96 -16.25 2.07
CA GLN A 130 11.27 -15.32 3.14
C GLN A 130 10.26 -14.17 3.21
N ALA A 131 9.79 -13.64 2.08
CA ALA A 131 8.79 -12.58 2.07
C ALA A 131 7.48 -12.99 2.78
N LYS A 132 7.07 -14.26 2.62
CA LYS A 132 5.92 -14.81 3.36
C LYS A 132 6.21 -14.91 4.86
N ILE A 133 7.35 -15.45 5.22
CA ILE A 133 7.76 -15.61 6.63
C ILE A 133 7.81 -14.23 7.32
N ASP A 134 8.36 -13.22 6.67
CA ASP A 134 8.45 -11.86 7.18
C ASP A 134 7.06 -11.26 7.42
N CYS A 135 6.13 -11.46 6.48
CA CYS A 135 4.74 -11.03 6.62
C CYS A 135 4.06 -11.65 7.84
N GLU A 136 4.11 -12.98 7.94
CA GLU A 136 3.44 -13.73 9.01
C GLU A 136 4.09 -13.45 10.38
N SER A 137 5.42 -13.29 10.42
CA SER A 137 6.16 -12.95 11.64
C SER A 137 5.84 -11.54 12.15
N ALA A 138 5.48 -10.63 11.26
CA ALA A 138 5.02 -9.29 11.60
C ALA A 138 3.53 -9.22 11.96
N GLY A 139 2.84 -10.35 12.03
CA GLY A 139 1.41 -10.44 12.35
C GLY A 139 0.50 -10.17 11.15
N GLY A 140 1.01 -10.23 9.94
CA GLY A 140 0.24 -10.11 8.71
C GLY A 140 -0.33 -11.42 8.21
N GLU A 141 -1.29 -11.30 7.29
CA GLU A 141 -1.87 -12.43 6.56
C GLU A 141 -1.30 -12.45 5.13
N TRP A 142 -0.77 -13.60 4.72
CA TRP A 142 -0.23 -13.81 3.39
C TRP A 142 -1.22 -14.46 2.44
N SER A 143 -1.35 -13.91 1.23
CA SER A 143 -2.11 -14.50 0.11
C SER A 143 -1.30 -14.48 -1.19
N GLN A 144 -1.72 -15.34 -2.17
CA GLN A 144 -1.12 -15.46 -3.50
C GLN A 144 -2.20 -15.34 -4.57
#